data_feea43a589b1fb12d1a29b00fef2d97d
#
_entry.id   feea43a589b1fb12d1a29b00fef2d97d
#
_cell.length_a   1.000
_cell.length_b   1.000
_cell.length_c   1.000
_cell.angle_alpha   90.00
_cell.angle_beta   90.00
_cell.angle_gamma   90.00
#
_symmetry.space_group_name_H-M   'P 1'
#
loop_
_entity.id
_entity.type
_entity.pdbx_description
1 polymer ?
#
loop_
_entity_poly.entity_id
_entity_poly.type
_entity_poly.pdbx_seq_one_letter_code
_entity_poly.pdbx_strand_id
1 'polypeptide(L)'
;ASSPDSPSDSPSALPAGPGAEKTGKSGDLGAFENSETVRAPRESAESTAPRTHAPRASYGWPTGSPASVVRGFDPPTVTWGSGHRGVDLSLQAGSPVLAAGDGTVVFAGAVAGRPVVSIDHADGIRTTYEPVEASVAAGDVVTRGQTIGTLLAGHRSDGVDALHWGARTGPKSYI
;
A
#
# COMPACT_ATOMS: atom_id res chain seq x y z
N ALA A 1 -27.72 -5.43 47.71
CA ALA A 1 -26.62 -6.01 48.46
C ALA A 1 -25.48 -6.38 47.51
N SER A 2 -24.43 -5.64 47.69
CA SER A 2 -22.99 -5.98 47.69
C SER A 2 -22.31 -6.17 46.32
N SER A 3 -21.61 -5.17 45.90
CA SER A 3 -20.27 -5.29 45.28
C SER A 3 -19.29 -5.83 46.35
N PRO A 4 -18.15 -6.44 45.96
CA PRO A 4 -16.90 -5.77 45.65
C PRO A 4 -16.09 -6.56 44.58
N ASP A 5 -14.97 -6.25 44.05
CA ASP A 5 -13.80 -5.48 44.39
C ASP A 5 -12.84 -5.57 43.22
N SER A 6 -12.15 -4.54 42.85
CA SER A 6 -10.93 -4.57 42.04
C SER A 6 -9.75 -5.08 42.89
N PRO A 7 -8.67 -5.60 42.26
CA PRO A 7 -7.44 -4.86 42.40
C PRO A 7 -6.62 -4.66 41.10
N SER A 8 -6.13 -3.47 41.05
CA SER A 8 -4.92 -3.00 40.41
C SER A 8 -3.70 -3.88 40.73
N ASP A 9 -2.86 -4.15 39.71
CA ASP A 9 -1.42 -4.20 40.00
C ASP A 9 -0.63 -3.93 38.67
N SER A 10 0.05 -2.82 38.64
CA SER A 10 1.31 -2.64 37.98
C SER A 10 2.39 -2.81 39.06
N PRO A 11 3.57 -3.35 38.77
CA PRO A 11 4.65 -2.47 38.36
C PRO A 11 5.84 -3.08 37.57
N SER A 12 6.68 -2.16 37.10
CA SER A 12 8.14 -2.15 37.23
C SER A 12 8.94 -2.80 36.09
N ALA A 13 9.57 -1.94 35.38
CA ALA A 13 10.93 -1.41 35.55
C ALA A 13 12.02 -2.15 34.73
N LEU A 14 12.65 -1.36 33.87
CA LEU A 14 13.95 -1.58 33.22
C LEU A 14 15.09 -1.90 34.19
N PRO A 15 16.18 -2.47 33.71
CA PRO A 15 17.46 -1.86 34.02
C PRO A 15 18.31 -1.46 32.81
N ALA A 16 18.98 -0.36 33.04
CA ALA A 16 19.98 0.29 32.22
C ALA A 16 21.31 -0.47 32.24
N GLY A 17 22.13 -0.17 31.20
CA GLY A 17 23.46 -0.68 30.92
C GLY A 17 24.51 -0.55 32.04
N PRO A 18 25.77 -0.80 31.76
CA PRO A 18 26.76 0.22 31.35
C PRO A 18 27.76 -0.34 30.31
N GLY A 19 28.51 0.45 29.59
CA GLY A 19 29.50 1.39 29.92
C GLY A 19 30.75 1.13 29.07
N ALA A 20 31.19 2.14 28.47
CA ALA A 20 32.43 2.53 27.86
C ALA A 20 33.73 1.73 28.17
N GLU A 21 34.65 1.65 27.21
CA GLU A 21 35.97 2.30 27.41
C GLU A 21 36.80 2.32 26.12
N LYS A 22 37.53 3.42 26.01
CA LYS A 22 38.54 3.83 25.00
C LYS A 22 39.88 3.11 25.22
N THR A 23 40.66 3.01 24.16
CA THR A 23 42.13 3.29 24.04
C THR A 23 42.53 2.82 22.64
N GLY A 24 43.18 3.55 21.72
CA GLY A 24 44.25 4.48 21.84
C GLY A 24 45.56 3.89 21.33
N LYS A 25 46.07 4.37 20.19
CA LYS A 25 47.50 4.66 19.82
C LYS A 25 47.70 4.41 18.31
N SER A 26 47.97 5.40 17.52
CA SER A 26 49.17 6.18 17.26
C SER A 26 50.39 5.41 16.66
N GLY A 27 50.85 5.91 15.50
CA GLY A 27 52.14 5.70 14.85
C GLY A 27 52.00 4.94 13.53
N ASP A 28 52.54 5.29 12.43
CA ASP A 28 53.78 5.96 12.13
C ASP A 28 53.80 6.43 10.66
N LEU A 29 54.61 7.44 10.37
CA LEU A 29 54.89 8.09 9.11
C LEU A 29 55.70 7.16 8.16
N GLY A 30 55.31 7.18 6.88
CA GLY A 30 56.11 6.63 5.80
C GLY A 30 55.77 7.30 4.47
N ALA A 31 56.49 8.36 4.16
CA ALA A 31 56.56 8.96 2.84
C ALA A 31 57.31 8.05 1.88
N PHE A 32 56.81 7.88 0.66
CA PHE A 32 57.67 7.68 -0.55
C PHE A 32 56.84 8.03 -1.81
N GLU A 33 57.25 9.07 -2.44
CA GLU A 33 57.57 9.41 -3.83
C GLU A 33 56.72 8.87 -4.99
N ASN A 34 56.25 9.87 -5.70
CA ASN A 34 56.08 10.04 -7.15
C ASN A 34 56.22 8.82 -8.08
N SER A 35 55.15 8.57 -8.78
CA SER A 35 55.22 8.23 -10.21
C SER A 35 53.96 8.74 -10.92
N GLU A 36 54.19 9.79 -11.66
CA GLU A 36 53.30 10.39 -12.65
C GLU A 36 53.07 9.37 -13.78
N THR A 37 51.90 8.79 -13.86
CA THR A 37 51.48 8.09 -15.05
C THR A 37 50.16 8.73 -15.51
N VAL A 38 50.29 9.56 -16.50
CA VAL A 38 49.23 10.14 -17.29
C VAL A 38 48.39 9.00 -17.86
N ARG A 39 47.19 8.79 -17.31
CA ARG A 39 46.23 7.85 -17.83
C ARG A 39 45.12 8.62 -18.52
N ALA A 40 44.98 8.40 -19.82
CA ALA A 40 43.95 8.94 -20.68
C ALA A 40 42.54 8.79 -20.12
N PRO A 41 41.62 9.71 -20.43
CA PRO A 41 40.24 9.63 -19.96
C PRO A 41 39.56 8.39 -20.55
N ARG A 42 39.13 7.49 -19.68
CA ARG A 42 38.23 6.42 -20.04
C ARG A 42 36.90 7.03 -20.36
N GLU A 43 36.57 7.00 -21.61
CA GLU A 43 35.21 7.19 -22.14
C GLU A 43 34.26 6.30 -21.35
N SER A 44 33.40 6.93 -20.58
CA SER A 44 32.31 6.25 -19.87
C SER A 44 31.35 5.72 -20.91
N ALA A 45 31.45 4.45 -21.24
CA ALA A 45 30.44 3.75 -22.00
C ALA A 45 29.13 3.83 -21.18
N GLU A 46 28.25 4.70 -21.61
CA GLU A 46 26.88 4.79 -21.16
C GLU A 46 26.24 3.44 -21.49
N SER A 47 26.11 2.62 -20.47
CA SER A 47 25.40 1.33 -20.54
C SER A 47 23.93 1.61 -20.79
N THR A 48 23.56 1.62 -22.06
CA THR A 48 22.16 1.59 -22.48
C THR A 48 21.59 0.19 -22.21
N ALA A 49 21.38 -0.12 -20.92
CA ALA A 49 20.59 -1.28 -20.58
C ALA A 49 19.17 -1.07 -21.13
N PRO A 50 18.60 -2.03 -21.85
CA PRO A 50 17.22 -1.92 -22.31
C PRO A 50 16.32 -1.74 -21.08
N ARG A 51 15.56 -0.66 -21.05
CA ARG A 51 14.49 -0.48 -20.06
C ARG A 51 13.46 -1.56 -20.33
N THR A 52 13.56 -2.66 -19.60
CA THR A 52 12.50 -3.64 -19.56
C THR A 52 11.27 -2.95 -18.99
N HIS A 53 10.32 -2.60 -19.86
CA HIS A 53 9.00 -2.20 -19.37
C HIS A 53 8.49 -3.34 -18.50
N ALA A 54 8.20 -3.05 -17.24
CA ALA A 54 7.48 -3.99 -16.39
C ALA A 54 6.22 -4.43 -17.15
N PRO A 55 5.89 -5.72 -17.17
CA PRO A 55 4.70 -6.19 -17.85
C PRO A 55 3.50 -5.42 -17.32
N ARG A 56 2.69 -4.84 -18.20
CA ARG A 56 1.46 -4.18 -17.80
C ARG A 56 0.61 -5.19 -17.04
N ALA A 57 0.26 -4.86 -15.81
CA ALA A 57 -0.59 -5.72 -15.02
C ALA A 57 -1.92 -5.93 -15.75
N SER A 58 -2.34 -7.16 -15.89
CA SER A 58 -3.64 -7.49 -16.45
C SER A 58 -4.65 -7.45 -15.33
N TYR A 59 -5.53 -6.43 -15.31
CA TYR A 59 -6.57 -6.29 -14.31
C TYR A 59 -7.81 -7.11 -14.67
N GLY A 60 -8.39 -7.74 -13.65
CA GLY A 60 -9.68 -8.42 -13.72
C GLY A 60 -10.76 -7.64 -12.99
N TRP A 61 -11.99 -8.08 -13.14
CA TRP A 61 -13.12 -7.53 -12.42
C TRP A 61 -13.08 -7.94 -10.95
N PRO A 62 -13.10 -6.98 -10.00
CA PRO A 62 -13.11 -7.30 -8.57
C PRO A 62 -14.42 -7.97 -8.10
N THR A 63 -15.42 -7.99 -8.95
CA THR A 63 -16.71 -8.66 -8.80
C THR A 63 -16.71 -10.10 -9.33
N GLY A 64 -15.55 -10.59 -9.85
CA GLY A 64 -15.38 -11.93 -10.44
C GLY A 64 -15.85 -12.04 -11.89
N SER A 65 -16.72 -11.16 -12.33
CA SER A 65 -17.24 -11.06 -13.71
C SER A 65 -17.59 -9.60 -14.02
N PRO A 66 -17.78 -9.24 -15.30
CA PRO A 66 -18.23 -7.90 -15.68
C PRO A 66 -19.49 -7.49 -14.91
N ALA A 67 -19.45 -6.32 -14.27
CA ALA A 67 -20.56 -5.76 -13.50
C ALA A 67 -21.00 -4.41 -14.07
N SER A 68 -22.27 -4.06 -13.85
CA SER A 68 -22.81 -2.77 -14.26
C SER A 68 -22.17 -1.66 -13.41
N VAL A 69 -21.76 -0.58 -14.05
CA VAL A 69 -21.34 0.65 -13.39
C VAL A 69 -22.59 1.42 -12.99
N VAL A 70 -22.88 1.49 -11.69
CA VAL A 70 -24.04 2.20 -11.14
C VAL A 70 -23.74 3.66 -10.79
N ARG A 71 -22.44 3.99 -10.69
CA ARG A 71 -21.94 5.37 -10.61
C ARG A 71 -20.56 5.45 -11.26
N GLY A 72 -20.42 6.36 -12.23
CA GLY A 72 -19.16 6.58 -12.96
C GLY A 72 -18.14 7.39 -12.19
N PHE A 73 -16.93 7.44 -12.74
CA PHE A 73 -15.84 8.29 -12.28
C PHE A 73 -16.21 9.77 -12.53
N ASP A 74 -16.07 10.60 -11.50
CA ASP A 74 -16.33 12.03 -11.52
C ASP A 74 -15.28 12.73 -10.65
N PRO A 75 -14.07 12.97 -11.20
CA PRO A 75 -12.97 13.51 -10.42
C PRO A 75 -13.30 14.94 -9.95
N PRO A 76 -12.97 15.27 -8.69
CA PRO A 76 -13.19 16.62 -8.19
C PRO A 76 -12.30 17.62 -8.93
N THR A 77 -12.82 18.81 -9.20
CA THR A 77 -12.08 19.91 -9.85
C THR A 77 -10.93 20.44 -8.99
N VAL A 78 -11.00 20.26 -7.68
CA VAL A 78 -9.95 20.62 -6.72
C VAL A 78 -9.65 19.41 -5.84
N THR A 79 -8.42 19.30 -5.34
CA THR A 79 -7.92 18.10 -4.61
C THR A 79 -8.85 17.61 -3.50
N TRP A 80 -9.50 18.51 -2.78
CA TRP A 80 -10.38 18.18 -1.63
C TRP A 80 -11.86 18.40 -1.94
N GLY A 81 -12.21 18.66 -3.20
CA GLY A 81 -13.58 18.89 -3.64
C GLY A 81 -14.42 17.61 -3.62
N SER A 82 -15.74 17.82 -3.68
CA SER A 82 -16.68 16.76 -3.94
C SER A 82 -16.41 16.14 -5.31
N GLY A 83 -16.60 14.82 -5.42
CA GLY A 83 -16.39 14.07 -6.64
C GLY A 83 -16.40 12.58 -6.34
N HIS A 84 -16.23 11.76 -7.38
CA HIS A 84 -16.17 10.32 -7.28
C HIS A 84 -14.85 9.81 -7.84
N ARG A 85 -13.97 9.32 -6.96
CA ARG A 85 -12.57 8.97 -7.28
C ARG A 85 -12.40 7.52 -7.71
N GLY A 86 -13.45 6.92 -8.24
CA GLY A 86 -13.52 5.55 -8.72
C GLY A 86 -14.83 5.32 -9.44
N VAL A 87 -15.21 4.07 -9.57
CA VAL A 87 -16.50 3.65 -10.09
C VAL A 87 -17.22 2.80 -9.04
N ASP A 88 -18.54 2.88 -8.98
CA ASP A 88 -19.35 1.98 -8.17
C ASP A 88 -19.87 0.86 -9.07
N LEU A 89 -19.47 -0.36 -8.77
CA LEU A 89 -19.86 -1.58 -9.48
C LEU A 89 -21.01 -2.26 -8.75
N SER A 90 -22.07 -2.61 -9.47
CA SER A 90 -23.18 -3.38 -8.91
C SER A 90 -22.66 -4.71 -8.35
N LEU A 91 -22.80 -4.91 -7.06
CA LEU A 91 -22.44 -6.14 -6.35
C LEU A 91 -23.28 -6.22 -5.09
N GLN A 92 -23.89 -7.38 -4.85
CA GLN A 92 -24.73 -7.59 -3.68
C GLN A 92 -23.89 -7.66 -2.39
N ALA A 93 -24.36 -7.05 -1.31
CA ALA A 93 -23.74 -7.22 0.01
C ALA A 93 -23.62 -8.69 0.39
N GLY A 94 -22.53 -9.06 1.05
CA GLY A 94 -22.20 -10.45 1.35
C GLY A 94 -21.44 -11.19 0.23
N SER A 95 -21.32 -10.58 -0.96
CA SER A 95 -20.52 -11.19 -2.06
C SER A 95 -19.03 -11.07 -1.81
N PRO A 96 -18.22 -12.05 -2.29
CA PRO A 96 -16.77 -11.96 -2.24
C PRO A 96 -16.29 -10.82 -3.13
N VAL A 97 -15.29 -10.08 -2.64
CA VAL A 97 -14.55 -9.07 -3.39
C VAL A 97 -13.18 -9.64 -3.71
N LEU A 98 -12.75 -9.51 -4.97
CA LEU A 98 -11.53 -10.12 -5.47
C LEU A 98 -10.46 -9.05 -5.76
N ALA A 99 -9.18 -9.43 -5.58
CA ALA A 99 -8.06 -8.63 -6.03
C ALA A 99 -8.12 -8.46 -7.56
N ALA A 100 -8.14 -7.24 -8.05
CA ALA A 100 -8.20 -6.98 -9.49
C ALA A 100 -6.90 -7.34 -10.22
N GLY A 101 -5.77 -7.38 -9.51
CA GLY A 101 -4.45 -7.73 -10.02
C GLY A 101 -3.57 -8.34 -8.96
N ASP A 102 -2.44 -8.94 -9.39
CA ASP A 102 -1.39 -9.37 -8.47
C ASP A 102 -0.80 -8.16 -7.75
N GLY A 103 -0.51 -8.27 -6.45
CA GLY A 103 0.04 -7.15 -5.71
C GLY A 103 0.25 -7.43 -4.23
N THR A 104 0.54 -6.36 -3.49
CA THR A 104 0.70 -6.40 -2.05
C THR A 104 -0.36 -5.51 -1.40
N VAL A 105 -1.06 -6.05 -0.41
CA VAL A 105 -2.00 -5.28 0.40
C VAL A 105 -1.21 -4.24 1.20
N VAL A 106 -1.50 -2.97 0.99
CA VAL A 106 -0.84 -1.87 1.70
C VAL A 106 -1.72 -1.25 2.77
N PHE A 107 -3.00 -1.56 2.74
CA PHE A 107 -3.95 -1.12 3.76
C PHE A 107 -5.15 -2.08 3.79
N ALA A 108 -5.55 -2.46 5.00
CA ALA A 108 -6.80 -3.15 5.30
C ALA A 108 -7.32 -2.62 6.63
N GLY A 109 -8.39 -1.82 6.61
CA GLY A 109 -8.88 -1.16 7.82
C GLY A 109 -9.96 -0.13 7.53
N ALA A 110 -10.28 0.73 8.50
CA ALA A 110 -11.30 1.76 8.37
C ALA A 110 -10.71 3.14 8.03
N VAL A 111 -11.28 3.80 7.03
CA VAL A 111 -11.01 5.19 6.68
C VAL A 111 -12.31 5.98 6.86
N ALA A 112 -12.33 6.94 7.78
CA ALA A 112 -13.53 7.71 8.13
C ALA A 112 -14.76 6.84 8.44
N GLY A 113 -14.52 5.72 9.13
CA GLY A 113 -15.57 4.77 9.52
C GLY A 113 -15.99 3.78 8.42
N ARG A 114 -15.38 3.82 7.23
CA ARG A 114 -15.65 2.89 6.14
C ARG A 114 -14.52 1.89 5.98
N PRO A 115 -14.81 0.59 5.93
CA PRO A 115 -13.80 -0.45 5.75
C PRO A 115 -13.28 -0.47 4.31
N VAL A 116 -11.96 -0.42 4.17
CA VAL A 116 -11.25 -0.26 2.91
C VAL A 116 -10.10 -1.25 2.81
N VAL A 117 -9.91 -1.82 1.63
CA VAL A 117 -8.69 -2.55 1.26
C VAL A 117 -8.00 -1.79 0.15
N SER A 118 -6.66 -1.66 0.22
CA SER A 118 -5.86 -1.08 -0.86
C SER A 118 -4.69 -2.00 -1.22
N ILE A 119 -4.43 -2.15 -2.52
CA ILE A 119 -3.41 -3.05 -3.06
C ILE A 119 -2.50 -2.25 -3.99
N ASP A 120 -1.19 -2.37 -3.78
CA ASP A 120 -0.17 -1.86 -4.70
C ASP A 120 0.22 -2.92 -5.71
N HIS A 121 0.26 -2.54 -6.97
CA HIS A 121 0.60 -3.39 -8.10
C HIS A 121 1.97 -3.04 -8.69
N ALA A 122 2.60 -4.00 -9.36
CA ALA A 122 3.97 -3.86 -9.87
C ALA A 122 4.13 -2.75 -10.93
N ASP A 123 3.04 -2.33 -11.57
CA ASP A 123 3.00 -1.23 -12.56
C ASP A 123 2.87 0.16 -11.93
N GLY A 124 2.87 0.25 -10.60
CA GLY A 124 2.76 1.51 -9.85
C GLY A 124 1.33 1.99 -9.64
N ILE A 125 0.33 1.21 -10.05
CA ILE A 125 -1.06 1.49 -9.77
C ILE A 125 -1.41 0.98 -8.37
N ARG A 126 -2.18 1.77 -7.62
CA ARG A 126 -2.86 1.33 -6.39
C ARG A 126 -4.34 1.21 -6.65
N THR A 127 -4.91 0.04 -6.38
CA THR A 127 -6.36 -0.16 -6.37
C THR A 127 -6.92 -0.06 -4.96
N THR A 128 -8.17 0.37 -4.84
CA THR A 128 -8.88 0.54 -3.57
C THR A 128 -10.28 -0.02 -3.70
N TYR A 129 -10.74 -0.69 -2.65
CA TYR A 129 -12.01 -1.43 -2.59
C TYR A 129 -12.76 -1.01 -1.32
N GLU A 130 -14.00 -0.55 -1.45
CA GLU A 130 -14.84 -0.03 -0.36
C GLU A 130 -16.33 -0.29 -0.65
N PRO A 131 -17.16 -0.63 0.36
CA PRO A 131 -16.81 -1.03 1.71
C PRO A 131 -16.54 -2.54 1.77
N VAL A 132 -15.37 -2.94 2.22
CA VAL A 132 -14.96 -4.35 2.25
C VAL A 132 -14.55 -4.77 3.65
N GLU A 133 -15.25 -5.76 4.22
CA GLU A 133 -14.75 -6.49 5.38
C GLU A 133 -13.59 -7.37 4.94
N ALA A 134 -12.37 -6.95 5.30
CA ALA A 134 -11.15 -7.56 4.82
C ALA A 134 -10.93 -8.96 5.40
N SER A 135 -10.56 -9.92 4.55
CA SER A 135 -10.03 -11.24 4.92
C SER A 135 -8.50 -11.32 4.78
N VAL A 136 -7.87 -10.19 4.47
CA VAL A 136 -6.43 -10.02 4.29
C VAL A 136 -5.92 -8.89 5.17
N ALA A 137 -4.60 -8.85 5.41
CA ALA A 137 -3.92 -7.84 6.20
C ALA A 137 -2.88 -7.07 5.38
N ALA A 138 -2.51 -5.87 5.84
CA ALA A 138 -1.40 -5.13 5.25
C ALA A 138 -0.10 -5.95 5.30
N GLY A 139 0.59 -6.04 4.16
CA GLY A 139 1.77 -6.87 3.94
C GLY A 139 1.48 -8.19 3.22
N ASP A 140 0.24 -8.63 3.13
CA ASP A 140 -0.12 -9.86 2.42
C ASP A 140 0.10 -9.69 0.91
N VAL A 141 0.69 -10.72 0.28
CA VAL A 141 0.78 -10.83 -1.17
C VAL A 141 -0.47 -11.54 -1.69
N VAL A 142 -1.11 -10.93 -2.67
CA VAL A 142 -2.33 -11.46 -3.28
C VAL A 142 -2.17 -11.63 -4.78
N THR A 143 -2.90 -12.58 -5.35
CA THR A 143 -2.95 -12.82 -6.80
C THR A 143 -4.28 -12.32 -7.36
N ARG A 144 -4.29 -11.98 -8.65
CA ARG A 144 -5.51 -11.60 -9.36
C ARG A 144 -6.61 -12.67 -9.21
N GLY A 145 -7.79 -12.23 -8.80
CA GLY A 145 -8.94 -13.12 -8.57
C GLY A 145 -8.97 -13.77 -7.18
N GLN A 146 -7.96 -13.54 -6.34
CA GLN A 146 -7.98 -13.98 -4.94
C GLN A 146 -9.01 -13.17 -4.16
N THR A 147 -9.83 -13.84 -3.32
CA THR A 147 -10.73 -13.15 -2.39
C THR A 147 -9.94 -12.33 -1.37
N ILE A 148 -10.27 -11.06 -1.24
CA ILE A 148 -9.66 -10.12 -0.29
C ILE A 148 -10.60 -9.68 0.81
N GLY A 149 -11.86 -10.08 0.72
CA GLY A 149 -12.88 -9.78 1.72
C GLY A 149 -14.29 -9.95 1.19
N THR A 150 -15.24 -9.43 1.95
CA THR A 150 -16.67 -9.50 1.67
C THR A 150 -17.25 -8.10 1.56
N LEU A 151 -18.09 -7.84 0.56
CA LEU A 151 -18.76 -6.54 0.41
C LEU A 151 -19.73 -6.31 1.56
N LEU A 152 -19.63 -5.14 2.19
CA LEU A 152 -20.61 -4.67 3.16
C LEU A 152 -21.66 -3.80 2.49
N ALA A 153 -22.86 -3.77 3.06
CA ALA A 153 -23.92 -2.85 2.63
C ALA A 153 -23.59 -1.40 3.04
N GLY A 154 -24.28 -0.43 2.43
CA GLY A 154 -24.32 0.95 2.90
C GLY A 154 -23.28 1.90 2.30
N HIS A 155 -22.65 1.54 1.19
CA HIS A 155 -21.77 2.48 0.46
C HIS A 155 -22.58 3.66 -0.11
N ARG A 156 -23.76 3.38 -0.63
CA ARG A 156 -24.63 4.37 -1.29
C ARG A 156 -25.81 4.76 -0.42
N SER A 157 -26.15 6.04 -0.49
CA SER A 157 -27.31 6.60 0.24
C SER A 157 -28.68 6.21 -0.37
N ASP A 158 -28.69 5.71 -1.62
CA ASP A 158 -29.90 5.26 -2.32
C ASP A 158 -30.27 3.81 -2.01
N GLY A 159 -29.52 3.13 -1.13
CA GLY A 159 -29.79 1.76 -0.73
C GLY A 159 -29.36 0.69 -1.75
N VAL A 160 -28.72 1.07 -2.84
CA VAL A 160 -28.18 0.12 -3.83
C VAL A 160 -26.83 -0.40 -3.32
N ASP A 161 -26.69 -1.71 -3.24
CA ASP A 161 -25.40 -2.32 -2.92
C ASP A 161 -24.41 -2.16 -4.06
N ALA A 162 -23.25 -1.67 -3.77
CA ALA A 162 -22.20 -1.45 -4.75
C ALA A 162 -20.81 -1.50 -4.14
N LEU A 163 -19.86 -2.01 -4.92
CA LEU A 163 -18.43 -1.93 -4.63
C LEU A 163 -17.88 -0.65 -5.26
N HIS A 164 -17.41 0.28 -4.43
CA HIS A 164 -16.55 1.36 -4.91
C HIS A 164 -15.17 0.79 -5.24
N TRP A 165 -14.76 0.94 -6.50
CA TRP A 165 -13.47 0.50 -6.98
C TRP A 165 -12.72 1.69 -7.58
N GLY A 166 -11.64 2.09 -6.92
CA GLY A 166 -10.77 3.19 -7.34
C GLY A 166 -9.41 2.70 -7.79
N ALA A 167 -8.78 3.48 -8.67
CA ALA A 167 -7.40 3.27 -9.06
C ALA A 167 -6.64 4.60 -9.07
N ARG A 168 -5.34 4.58 -8.71
CA ARG A 168 -4.49 5.76 -8.72
C ARG A 168 -3.05 5.42 -9.03
N THR A 169 -2.34 6.33 -9.70
CA THR A 169 -0.90 6.26 -9.99
C THR A 169 -0.05 7.09 -9.02
N GLY A 170 -0.69 7.79 -8.08
CA GLY A 170 -0.01 8.62 -7.09
C GLY A 170 -0.97 9.12 -6.02
N PRO A 171 -0.49 9.89 -5.04
CA PRO A 171 -1.32 10.32 -3.91
C PRO A 171 -2.61 11.07 -4.28
N LYS A 172 -2.60 11.72 -5.46
CA LYS A 172 -3.70 12.58 -5.95
C LYS A 172 -4.05 12.33 -7.42
N SER A 173 -3.48 11.31 -8.05
CA SER A 173 -3.68 10.98 -9.47
C SER A 173 -4.57 9.76 -9.60
N TYR A 174 -5.87 9.98 -9.67
CA TYR A 174 -6.88 8.95 -9.90
C TYR A 174 -7.07 8.71 -11.41
N ILE A 175 -7.32 7.47 -11.78
CA ILE A 175 -7.51 7.00 -13.16
C ILE A 175 -8.74 6.12 -13.28
#